data_bdd8c875ec6e6166096cab41edccf3aa
#
_entry.id   bdd8c875ec6e6166096cab41edccf3aa
#
_cell.length_a   1.000
_cell.length_b   1.000
_cell.length_c   1.000
_cell.angle_alpha   90.00
_cell.angle_beta   90.00
_cell.angle_gamma   90.00
#
_symmetry.space_group_name_H-M   'P 1'
#
loop_
_entity.id
_entity.type
_entity.pdbx_description
1 polymer ?
#
loop_
_entity_poly.entity_id
_entity_poly.type
_entity_poly.pdbx_seq_one_letter_code
_entity_poly.pdbx_strand_id
1 'polypeptide(L)'
;MQSLSVPDIIVGRLPLYLRALSHMISEGQEITSSQDLGERLGISSAQIRKDLSQFGEFGKQGTGYNISFLIDQLRKILHVDRIWDVVLVGAGDLGRAVANYRGFLERGFRIIGVYDNDPKKVGQPIGDFVIEEPSRMMEKIRQDRIEIAMLAVPSAAAQEAAENLVEAGVRAILCYAPTSLKVPKDVRVQYIDPVLHLQRMTYYVP
;
A
#
# COMPACT_ATOMS: atom_id res chain seq x y z
N MET A 1 -28.14 8.19 -1.26
CA MET A 1 -27.54 7.84 -2.56
C MET A 1 -26.53 6.73 -2.27
N GLN A 2 -26.76 5.51 -2.72
CA GLN A 2 -25.75 4.44 -2.68
C GLN A 2 -24.62 4.89 -3.61
N SER A 3 -23.44 5.18 -3.05
CA SER A 3 -22.25 5.33 -3.86
C SER A 3 -22.02 3.99 -4.54
N LEU A 4 -22.15 3.93 -5.86
CA LEU A 4 -21.72 2.78 -6.64
C LEU A 4 -20.26 2.55 -6.24
N SER A 5 -19.98 1.48 -5.50
CA SER A 5 -18.62 1.19 -5.06
C SER A 5 -17.79 0.92 -6.31
N VAL A 6 -16.76 1.75 -6.52
CA VAL A 6 -15.84 1.56 -7.64
C VAL A 6 -15.24 0.16 -7.54
N PRO A 7 -15.20 -0.63 -8.64
CA PRO A 7 -14.63 -1.96 -8.63
C PRO A 7 -13.17 -1.97 -8.11
N ASP A 8 -12.84 -2.92 -7.24
CA ASP A 8 -11.52 -3.04 -6.60
C ASP A 8 -10.35 -3.09 -7.61
N ILE A 9 -10.59 -3.73 -8.77
CA ILE A 9 -9.61 -3.79 -9.87
C ILE A 9 -9.25 -2.40 -10.43
N ILE A 10 -10.17 -1.43 -10.40
CA ILE A 10 -9.92 -0.05 -10.82
C ILE A 10 -9.10 0.65 -9.74
N VAL A 11 -9.52 0.54 -8.48
CA VAL A 11 -8.80 1.13 -7.35
C VAL A 11 -7.35 0.62 -7.30
N GLY A 12 -7.13 -0.67 -7.56
CA GLY A 12 -5.80 -1.28 -7.60
C GLY A 12 -4.87 -0.75 -8.71
N ARG A 13 -5.41 -0.12 -9.77
CA ARG A 13 -4.60 0.52 -10.82
C ARG A 13 -4.21 1.97 -10.54
N LEU A 14 -4.96 2.68 -9.69
CA LEU A 14 -4.68 4.09 -9.42
C LEU A 14 -3.26 4.35 -8.86
N PRO A 15 -2.71 3.51 -7.96
CA PRO A 15 -1.31 3.66 -7.52
C PRO A 15 -0.29 3.52 -8.66
N LEU A 16 -0.60 2.70 -9.68
CA LEU A 16 0.27 2.56 -10.86
C LEU A 16 0.26 3.84 -11.69
N TYR A 17 -0.93 4.43 -11.88
CA TYR A 17 -1.08 5.72 -12.57
C TYR A 17 -0.33 6.82 -11.83
N LEU A 18 -0.53 6.92 -10.50
CA LEU A 18 0.14 7.91 -9.67
C LEU A 18 1.67 7.79 -9.78
N ARG A 19 2.22 6.57 -9.73
CA ARG A 19 3.66 6.33 -9.87
C ARG A 19 4.18 6.72 -11.25
N ALA A 20 3.47 6.36 -12.33
CA ALA A 20 3.87 6.71 -13.69
C ALA A 20 3.86 8.23 -13.92
N LEU A 21 2.81 8.91 -13.45
CA LEU A 21 2.70 10.37 -13.53
C LEU A 21 3.81 11.08 -12.74
N SER A 22 4.14 10.58 -11.54
CA SER A 22 5.25 11.12 -10.73
C SER A 22 6.59 10.99 -11.45
N HIS A 23 6.78 9.91 -12.21
CA HIS A 23 7.98 9.73 -13.03
C HIS A 23 8.00 10.69 -14.22
N MET A 24 6.85 10.89 -14.90
CA MET A 24 6.74 11.84 -16.02
C MET A 24 7.06 13.29 -15.59
N ILE A 25 6.62 13.71 -14.40
CA ILE A 25 7.00 15.01 -13.82
C ILE A 25 8.52 15.10 -13.59
N SER A 26 9.14 14.06 -13.06
CA SER A 26 10.61 14.06 -12.86
C SER A 26 11.41 14.10 -14.15
N GLU A 27 10.80 13.73 -15.27
CA GLU A 27 11.32 13.87 -16.63
C GLU A 27 11.01 15.24 -17.27
N GLY A 28 10.35 16.15 -16.55
CA GLY A 28 10.02 17.49 -17.02
C GLY A 28 8.74 17.56 -17.86
N GLN A 29 7.91 16.53 -17.86
CA GLN A 29 6.63 16.54 -18.60
C GLN A 29 5.54 17.24 -17.77
N GLU A 30 4.79 18.14 -18.41
CA GLU A 30 3.66 18.86 -17.78
C GLU A 30 2.30 18.31 -18.20
N ILE A 31 2.22 17.77 -19.43
CA ILE A 31 0.99 17.23 -20.02
C ILE A 31 1.24 15.80 -20.49
N THR A 32 0.25 14.95 -20.34
CA THR A 32 0.25 13.59 -20.87
C THR A 32 -1.09 13.23 -21.50
N SER A 33 -1.13 12.13 -22.25
CA SER A 33 -2.34 11.53 -22.78
C SER A 33 -2.62 10.17 -22.17
N SER A 34 -3.85 9.68 -22.33
CA SER A 34 -4.15 8.28 -21.97
C SER A 34 -3.38 7.28 -22.82
N GLN A 35 -2.88 7.68 -23.99
CA GLN A 35 -2.02 6.86 -24.83
C GLN A 35 -0.62 6.76 -24.23
N ASP A 36 0.04 7.89 -23.93
CA ASP A 36 1.39 7.92 -23.36
C ASP A 36 1.44 7.18 -22.01
N LEU A 37 0.41 7.42 -21.17
CA LEU A 37 0.30 6.73 -19.88
C LEU A 37 0.08 5.22 -20.10
N GLY A 38 -0.68 4.84 -21.11
CA GLY A 38 -0.96 3.47 -21.48
C GLY A 38 0.28 2.72 -21.99
N GLU A 39 1.08 3.35 -22.83
CA GLU A 39 2.33 2.80 -23.36
C GLU A 39 3.31 2.51 -22.22
N ARG A 40 3.45 3.43 -21.25
CA ARG A 40 4.31 3.22 -20.07
C ARG A 40 3.86 2.08 -19.15
N LEU A 41 2.57 1.83 -19.07
CA LEU A 41 1.98 0.87 -18.14
C LEU A 41 1.58 -0.47 -18.76
N GLY A 42 1.60 -0.57 -20.10
CA GLY A 42 1.06 -1.74 -20.80
C GLY A 42 -0.47 -1.86 -20.67
N ILE A 43 -1.18 -0.72 -20.52
CA ILE A 43 -2.64 -0.64 -20.34
C ILE A 43 -3.22 0.14 -21.52
N SER A 44 -4.34 -0.33 -22.09
CA SER A 44 -4.96 0.40 -23.21
C SER A 44 -5.45 1.80 -22.80
N SER A 45 -5.31 2.76 -23.71
CA SER A 45 -5.78 4.14 -23.47
C SER A 45 -7.29 4.20 -23.16
N ALA A 46 -8.08 3.31 -23.75
CA ALA A 46 -9.50 3.18 -23.48
C ALA A 46 -9.78 2.75 -22.03
N GLN A 47 -8.99 1.80 -21.50
CA GLN A 47 -9.10 1.36 -20.13
C GLN A 47 -8.75 2.47 -19.14
N ILE A 48 -7.67 3.22 -19.39
CA ILE A 48 -7.27 4.36 -18.55
C ILE A 48 -8.38 5.42 -18.50
N ARG A 49 -8.95 5.78 -19.66
CA ARG A 49 -10.08 6.73 -19.70
C ARG A 49 -11.28 6.22 -18.91
N LYS A 50 -11.62 4.92 -19.07
CA LYS A 50 -12.73 4.30 -18.35
C LYS A 50 -12.49 4.28 -16.84
N ASP A 51 -11.27 3.99 -16.39
CA ASP A 51 -10.92 3.97 -14.97
C ASP A 51 -11.03 5.38 -14.36
N LEU A 52 -10.40 6.36 -15.00
CA LEU A 52 -10.41 7.74 -14.52
C LEU A 52 -11.82 8.32 -14.50
N SER A 53 -12.67 8.00 -15.48
CA SER A 53 -14.06 8.50 -15.54
C SER A 53 -14.95 8.04 -14.38
N GLN A 54 -14.55 7.00 -13.61
CA GLN A 54 -15.26 6.59 -12.39
C GLN A 54 -15.14 7.62 -11.25
N PHE A 55 -14.15 8.50 -11.34
CA PHE A 55 -13.83 9.46 -10.26
C PHE A 55 -14.06 10.92 -10.69
N GLY A 56 -14.37 11.16 -11.95
CA GLY A 56 -14.63 12.51 -12.48
C GLY A 56 -14.00 12.77 -13.85
N GLU A 57 -14.08 14.02 -14.28
CA GLU A 57 -13.47 14.49 -15.51
C GLU A 57 -12.14 15.18 -15.20
N PHE A 58 -11.01 14.58 -15.61
CA PHE A 58 -9.66 15.08 -15.32
C PHE A 58 -8.95 15.73 -16.51
N GLY A 59 -9.57 15.73 -17.68
CA GLY A 59 -9.01 16.31 -18.88
C GLY A 59 -10.08 16.60 -19.94
N LYS A 60 -9.74 17.45 -20.90
CA LYS A 60 -10.59 17.72 -22.07
C LYS A 60 -10.13 16.88 -23.24
N GLN A 61 -11.09 16.43 -24.06
CA GLN A 61 -10.79 15.70 -25.29
C GLN A 61 -9.87 16.53 -26.20
N GLY A 62 -8.77 15.93 -26.65
CA GLY A 62 -7.76 16.59 -27.51
C GLY A 62 -6.67 17.38 -26.77
N THR A 63 -6.83 17.69 -25.48
CA THR A 63 -5.83 18.48 -24.71
C THR A 63 -4.96 17.60 -23.79
N GLY A 64 -5.40 16.36 -23.50
CA GLY A 64 -4.72 15.47 -22.55
C GLY A 64 -4.99 15.83 -21.09
N TYR A 65 -4.09 15.38 -20.22
CA TYR A 65 -4.16 15.58 -18.77
C TYR A 65 -3.00 16.46 -18.32
N ASN A 66 -3.27 17.51 -17.55
CA ASN A 66 -2.23 18.16 -16.77
C ASN A 66 -1.76 17.19 -15.68
N ILE A 67 -0.47 16.86 -15.67
CA ILE A 67 0.09 15.81 -14.84
C ILE A 67 0.02 16.18 -13.35
N SER A 68 0.39 17.39 -12.97
CA SER A 68 0.34 17.84 -11.58
C SER A 68 -1.09 17.82 -11.04
N PHE A 69 -2.05 18.31 -11.81
CA PHE A 69 -3.46 18.27 -11.43
C PHE A 69 -3.96 16.82 -11.25
N LEU A 70 -3.64 15.93 -12.18
CA LEU A 70 -4.07 14.53 -12.11
C LEU A 70 -3.42 13.80 -10.90
N ILE A 71 -2.16 14.07 -10.61
CA ILE A 71 -1.48 13.58 -9.39
C ILE A 71 -2.24 14.00 -8.15
N ASP A 72 -2.59 15.28 -8.03
CA ASP A 72 -3.31 15.81 -6.85
C ASP A 72 -4.69 15.17 -6.70
N GLN A 73 -5.41 14.95 -7.80
CA GLN A 73 -6.71 14.27 -7.76
C GLN A 73 -6.56 12.79 -7.35
N LEU A 74 -5.59 12.06 -7.91
CA LEU A 74 -5.34 10.68 -7.54
C LEU A 74 -4.91 10.53 -6.09
N ARG A 75 -4.09 11.46 -5.57
CA ARG A 75 -3.72 11.50 -4.14
C ARG A 75 -4.92 11.66 -3.23
N LYS A 76 -5.85 12.54 -3.57
CA LYS A 76 -7.11 12.74 -2.83
C LYS A 76 -8.00 11.50 -2.88
N ILE A 77 -8.16 10.89 -4.06
CA ILE A 77 -8.97 9.68 -4.25
C ILE A 77 -8.40 8.50 -3.43
N LEU A 78 -7.08 8.36 -3.40
CA LEU A 78 -6.38 7.32 -2.64
C LEU A 78 -6.19 7.69 -1.16
N HIS A 79 -6.59 8.89 -0.75
CA HIS A 79 -6.37 9.44 0.59
C HIS A 79 -4.90 9.46 1.03
N VAL A 80 -3.96 9.60 0.07
CA VAL A 80 -2.52 9.76 0.31
C VAL A 80 -2.05 11.21 0.17
N ASP A 81 -2.97 12.15 0.25
CA ASP A 81 -2.76 13.59 0.45
C ASP A 81 -2.48 13.94 1.93
N ARG A 82 -2.55 12.94 2.82
CA ARG A 82 -2.15 12.98 4.24
C ARG A 82 -1.15 11.87 4.54
N ILE A 83 -0.52 11.93 5.71
CA ILE A 83 0.37 10.86 6.19
C ILE A 83 -0.45 9.86 7.00
N TRP A 84 -0.28 8.57 6.67
CA TRP A 84 -0.83 7.46 7.40
C TRP A 84 0.22 6.86 8.33
N ASP A 85 -0.08 6.79 9.61
CA ASP A 85 0.74 6.08 10.58
C ASP A 85 0.52 4.57 10.44
N VAL A 86 1.61 3.82 10.44
CA VAL A 86 1.63 2.38 10.19
C VAL A 86 2.46 1.69 11.27
N VAL A 87 1.98 0.57 11.80
CA VAL A 87 2.78 -0.31 12.65
C VAL A 87 3.35 -1.47 11.84
N LEU A 88 4.57 -1.89 12.15
CA LEU A 88 5.23 -3.04 11.57
C LEU A 88 5.32 -4.16 12.60
N VAL A 89 4.79 -5.34 12.26
CA VAL A 89 4.80 -6.53 13.10
C VAL A 89 5.72 -7.57 12.49
N GLY A 90 6.71 -8.00 13.25
CA GLY A 90 7.77 -8.91 12.82
C GLY A 90 9.07 -8.18 12.54
N ALA A 91 10.10 -8.48 13.33
CA ALA A 91 11.46 -7.92 13.23
C ALA A 91 12.48 -8.98 12.74
N GLY A 92 12.05 -9.85 11.82
CA GLY A 92 12.92 -10.75 11.06
C GLY A 92 13.64 -10.01 9.92
N ASP A 93 14.27 -10.75 9.00
CA ASP A 93 15.03 -10.16 7.89
C ASP A 93 14.18 -9.22 7.04
N LEU A 94 12.96 -9.64 6.68
CA LEU A 94 12.03 -8.82 5.92
C LEU A 94 11.57 -7.59 6.71
N GLY A 95 11.19 -7.77 7.98
CA GLY A 95 10.80 -6.66 8.85
C GLY A 95 11.92 -5.63 9.00
N ARG A 96 13.17 -6.09 9.10
CA ARG A 96 14.36 -5.24 9.14
C ARG A 96 14.54 -4.45 7.85
N ALA A 97 14.35 -5.09 6.70
CA ALA A 97 14.43 -4.41 5.40
C ALA A 97 13.34 -3.34 5.27
N VAL A 98 12.10 -3.67 5.66
CA VAL A 98 10.95 -2.75 5.65
C VAL A 98 11.16 -1.57 6.60
N ALA A 99 11.61 -1.81 7.85
CA ALA A 99 11.87 -0.76 8.84
C ALA A 99 12.93 0.26 8.37
N ASN A 100 13.92 -0.19 7.59
CA ASN A 100 14.99 0.67 7.07
C ASN A 100 14.62 1.36 5.74
N TYR A 101 13.48 1.05 5.13
CA TYR A 101 13.12 1.63 3.84
C TYR A 101 12.51 3.03 4.00
N ARG A 102 13.24 4.06 3.63
CA ARG A 102 12.84 5.48 3.79
C ARG A 102 11.79 5.95 2.78
N GLY A 103 11.56 5.24 1.69
CA GLY A 103 10.64 5.66 0.63
C GLY A 103 9.13 5.58 0.99
N PHE A 104 8.77 5.11 2.18
CA PHE A 104 7.38 5.13 2.62
C PHE A 104 6.87 6.53 2.92
N LEU A 105 7.66 7.35 3.62
CA LEU A 105 7.26 8.70 4.04
C LEU A 105 6.96 9.61 2.85
N GLU A 106 7.77 9.55 1.80
CA GLU A 106 7.57 10.32 0.57
C GLU A 106 6.26 9.96 -0.16
N ARG A 107 5.71 8.77 0.14
CA ARG A 107 4.49 8.25 -0.46
C ARG A 107 3.27 8.29 0.46
N GLY A 108 3.37 9.01 1.57
CA GLY A 108 2.26 9.23 2.50
C GLY A 108 2.11 8.18 3.61
N PHE A 109 3.16 7.38 3.90
CA PHE A 109 3.14 6.39 4.98
C PHE A 109 4.30 6.57 5.93
N ARG A 110 4.04 6.54 7.24
CA ARG A 110 5.05 6.66 8.29
C ARG A 110 5.00 5.46 9.20
N ILE A 111 6.07 4.66 9.24
CA ILE A 111 6.22 3.61 10.26
C ILE A 111 6.48 4.33 11.59
N ILE A 112 5.69 4.00 12.63
CA ILE A 112 5.78 4.64 13.94
C ILE A 112 6.19 3.67 15.04
N GLY A 113 6.29 2.37 14.75
CA GLY A 113 6.75 1.37 15.69
C GLY A 113 6.97 0.02 15.04
N VAL A 114 7.88 -0.75 15.60
CA VAL A 114 8.22 -2.12 15.18
C VAL A 114 8.05 -3.05 16.35
N TYR A 115 7.32 -4.15 16.15
CA TYR A 115 6.91 -5.07 17.21
C TYR A 115 7.26 -6.51 16.85
N ASP A 116 7.73 -7.26 17.85
CA ASP A 116 8.03 -8.70 17.72
C ASP A 116 7.73 -9.40 19.05
N ASN A 117 7.32 -10.66 18.99
CA ASN A 117 7.04 -11.47 20.19
C ASN A 117 8.26 -12.24 20.71
N ASP A 118 9.39 -12.22 19.98
CA ASP A 118 10.62 -12.86 20.43
C ASP A 118 11.32 -12.00 21.49
N PRO A 119 11.39 -12.47 22.76
CA PRO A 119 12.01 -11.70 23.85
C PRO A 119 13.50 -11.40 23.62
N LYS A 120 14.16 -12.14 22.73
CA LYS A 120 15.56 -11.88 22.37
C LYS A 120 15.70 -10.67 21.44
N LYS A 121 14.64 -10.29 20.75
CA LYS A 121 14.62 -9.14 19.83
C LYS A 121 14.07 -7.89 20.50
N VAL A 122 13.10 -8.05 21.41
CA VAL A 122 12.52 -6.92 22.15
C VAL A 122 13.63 -6.13 22.87
N GLY A 123 13.60 -4.81 22.73
CA GLY A 123 14.63 -3.90 23.23
C GLY A 123 15.84 -3.73 22.29
N GLN A 124 15.96 -4.52 21.23
CA GLN A 124 17.05 -4.36 20.24
C GLN A 124 16.72 -3.25 19.24
N PRO A 125 17.74 -2.55 18.72
CA PRO A 125 17.56 -1.54 17.68
C PRO A 125 17.26 -2.17 16.30
N ILE A 126 16.40 -1.49 15.54
CA ILE A 126 16.06 -1.83 14.15
C ILE A 126 15.83 -0.55 13.35
N GLY A 127 16.79 -0.15 12.54
CA GLY A 127 16.76 1.16 11.88
C GLY A 127 16.70 2.28 12.92
N ASP A 128 15.76 3.18 12.76
CA ASP A 128 15.51 4.31 13.67
C ASP A 128 14.58 3.93 14.85
N PHE A 129 14.24 2.64 15.01
CA PHE A 129 13.30 2.14 16.02
C PHE A 129 13.98 1.26 17.05
N VAL A 130 13.29 1.06 18.18
CA VAL A 130 13.54 -0.03 19.12
C VAL A 130 12.37 -1.01 18.99
N ILE A 131 12.68 -2.30 18.94
CA ILE A 131 11.66 -3.35 18.84
C ILE A 131 10.92 -3.44 20.17
N GLU A 132 9.60 -3.34 20.13
CA GLU A 132 8.73 -3.41 21.30
C GLU A 132 7.89 -4.70 21.29
N GLU A 133 7.33 -5.03 22.46
CA GLU A 133 6.45 -6.20 22.62
C GLU A 133 5.03 -5.94 22.06
N PRO A 134 4.25 -6.99 21.70
CA PRO A 134 2.91 -6.85 21.11
C PRO A 134 1.90 -6.12 22.01
N SER A 135 2.01 -6.18 23.32
CA SER A 135 1.14 -5.45 24.26
C SER A 135 1.24 -3.93 24.05
N ARG A 136 2.46 -3.42 23.88
CA ARG A 136 2.71 -2.01 23.57
C ARG A 136 2.13 -1.60 22.21
N MET A 137 2.17 -2.48 21.22
CA MET A 137 1.53 -2.27 19.92
C MET A 137 0.03 -2.04 20.06
N MET A 138 -0.66 -2.91 20.80
CA MET A 138 -2.12 -2.81 20.97
C MET A 138 -2.51 -1.50 21.68
N GLU A 139 -1.78 -1.11 22.70
CA GLU A 139 -1.95 0.18 23.37
C GLU A 139 -1.78 1.34 22.41
N LYS A 140 -0.68 1.35 21.65
CA LYS A 140 -0.35 2.41 20.67
C LYS A 140 -1.40 2.53 19.59
N ILE A 141 -1.85 1.40 19.02
CA ILE A 141 -2.90 1.38 17.99
C ILE A 141 -4.18 2.02 18.50
N ARG A 142 -4.63 1.66 19.70
CA ARG A 142 -5.86 2.21 20.30
C ARG A 142 -5.72 3.71 20.62
N GLN A 143 -4.60 4.10 21.20
CA GLN A 143 -4.33 5.47 21.62
C GLN A 143 -4.25 6.43 20.43
N ASP A 144 -3.51 6.06 19.39
CA ASP A 144 -3.25 6.90 18.22
C ASP A 144 -4.22 6.63 17.07
N ARG A 145 -5.17 5.69 17.23
CA ARG A 145 -6.17 5.30 16.23
C ARG A 145 -5.52 4.86 14.90
N ILE A 146 -4.52 3.99 15.00
CA ILE A 146 -3.80 3.51 13.83
C ILE A 146 -4.66 2.49 13.10
N GLU A 147 -4.87 2.70 11.80
CA GLU A 147 -5.76 1.88 10.98
C GLU A 147 -5.00 0.95 10.03
N ILE A 148 -3.68 1.12 9.86
CA ILE A 148 -2.87 0.37 8.89
C ILE A 148 -1.73 -0.36 9.60
N ALA A 149 -1.52 -1.64 9.25
CA ALA A 149 -0.40 -2.44 9.72
C ALA A 149 0.31 -3.16 8.57
N MET A 150 1.62 -3.38 8.73
CA MET A 150 2.41 -4.30 7.93
C MET A 150 2.73 -5.55 8.77
N LEU A 151 2.48 -6.73 8.21
CA LEU A 151 2.64 -8.01 8.89
C LEU A 151 3.74 -8.82 8.20
N ALA A 152 4.92 -8.85 8.81
CA ALA A 152 6.14 -9.50 8.31
C ALA A 152 6.61 -10.63 9.24
N VAL A 153 5.68 -11.47 9.67
CA VAL A 153 5.92 -12.62 10.56
C VAL A 153 5.85 -13.94 9.78
N PRO A 154 6.38 -15.05 10.33
CA PRO A 154 6.18 -16.39 9.75
C PRO A 154 4.69 -16.75 9.65
N SER A 155 4.33 -17.60 8.66
CA SER A 155 2.95 -18.01 8.39
C SER A 155 2.22 -18.56 9.62
N ALA A 156 2.94 -19.30 10.47
CA ALA A 156 2.37 -19.90 11.69
C ALA A 156 1.91 -18.87 12.73
N ALA A 157 2.51 -17.67 12.74
CA ALA A 157 2.17 -16.59 13.69
C ALA A 157 1.24 -15.53 13.05
N ALA A 158 1.00 -15.61 11.75
CA ALA A 158 0.33 -14.53 11.00
C ALA A 158 -1.14 -14.35 11.40
N GLN A 159 -1.87 -15.43 11.65
CA GLN A 159 -3.28 -15.35 12.00
C GLN A 159 -3.49 -14.69 13.38
N GLU A 160 -2.76 -15.14 14.40
CA GLU A 160 -2.83 -14.58 15.75
C GLU A 160 -2.44 -13.09 15.77
N ALA A 161 -1.36 -12.74 15.06
CA ALA A 161 -0.93 -11.35 14.95
C ALA A 161 -1.98 -10.48 14.24
N ALA A 162 -2.65 -10.99 13.21
CA ALA A 162 -3.72 -10.29 12.51
C ALA A 162 -4.95 -10.09 13.40
N GLU A 163 -5.33 -11.08 14.23
CA GLU A 163 -6.43 -10.98 15.19
C GLU A 163 -6.15 -9.88 16.22
N ASN A 164 -4.96 -9.84 16.78
CA ASN A 164 -4.52 -8.80 17.72
C ASN A 164 -4.57 -7.39 17.08
N LEU A 165 -4.12 -7.26 15.83
CA LEU A 165 -4.18 -6.00 15.09
C LEU A 165 -5.63 -5.53 14.90
N VAL A 166 -6.52 -6.44 14.47
CA VAL A 166 -7.94 -6.15 14.24
C VAL A 166 -8.65 -5.77 15.54
N GLU A 167 -8.39 -6.50 16.62
CA GLU A 167 -8.93 -6.20 17.95
C GLU A 167 -8.47 -4.83 18.47
N ALA A 168 -7.24 -4.43 18.16
CA ALA A 168 -6.71 -3.12 18.52
C ALA A 168 -7.31 -1.98 17.69
N GLY A 169 -7.87 -2.25 16.50
CA GLY A 169 -8.53 -1.23 15.67
C GLY A 169 -8.01 -1.11 14.23
N VAL A 170 -7.05 -1.95 13.82
CA VAL A 170 -6.55 -1.95 12.44
C VAL A 170 -7.62 -2.38 11.46
N ARG A 171 -7.68 -1.71 10.30
CA ARG A 171 -8.65 -1.96 9.22
C ARG A 171 -7.98 -2.33 7.89
N ALA A 172 -6.67 -2.12 7.77
CA ALA A 172 -5.92 -2.48 6.57
C ALA A 172 -4.60 -3.16 6.95
N ILE A 173 -4.34 -4.34 6.39
CA ILE A 173 -3.15 -5.15 6.67
C ILE A 173 -2.41 -5.43 5.37
N LEU A 174 -1.16 -5.00 5.27
CA LEU A 174 -0.24 -5.44 4.23
C LEU A 174 0.50 -6.68 4.74
N CYS A 175 0.12 -7.86 4.23
CA CYS A 175 0.62 -9.14 4.70
C CYS A 175 1.70 -9.70 3.78
N TYR A 176 2.88 -9.93 4.34
CA TYR A 176 4.00 -10.58 3.65
C TYR A 176 4.10 -12.08 3.93
N ALA A 177 3.31 -12.60 4.88
CA ALA A 177 3.29 -14.03 5.15
C ALA A 177 2.56 -14.76 4.01
N PRO A 178 3.12 -15.88 3.47
CA PRO A 178 2.49 -16.66 2.40
C PRO A 178 1.36 -17.54 2.97
N THR A 179 0.32 -16.89 3.50
CA THR A 179 -0.86 -17.55 4.07
C THR A 179 -2.10 -16.67 3.92
N SER A 180 -3.28 -17.27 3.90
CA SER A 180 -4.55 -16.54 3.87
C SER A 180 -5.04 -16.27 5.29
N LEU A 181 -5.28 -15.01 5.61
CA LEU A 181 -5.79 -14.57 6.91
C LEU A 181 -7.31 -14.61 6.94
N LYS A 182 -7.87 -15.06 8.06
CA LYS A 182 -9.30 -14.98 8.35
C LYS A 182 -9.54 -13.72 9.16
N VAL A 183 -10.12 -12.70 8.52
CA VAL A 183 -10.43 -11.40 9.15
C VAL A 183 -11.89 -11.01 8.89
N PRO A 184 -12.48 -10.09 9.69
CA PRO A 184 -13.78 -9.52 9.42
C PRO A 184 -13.87 -8.87 8.02
N LYS A 185 -15.07 -8.81 7.44
CA LYS A 185 -15.30 -8.31 6.06
C LYS A 185 -14.94 -6.80 5.88
N ASP A 186 -14.92 -6.05 6.95
CA ASP A 186 -14.57 -4.63 6.98
C ASP A 186 -13.05 -4.40 7.12
N VAL A 187 -12.26 -5.45 7.27
CA VAL A 187 -10.80 -5.40 7.29
C VAL A 187 -10.28 -5.80 5.91
N ARG A 188 -9.45 -4.94 5.33
CA ARG A 188 -8.79 -5.19 4.03
C ARG A 188 -7.43 -5.82 4.24
N VAL A 189 -7.16 -6.93 3.56
CA VAL A 189 -5.82 -7.55 3.53
C VAL A 189 -5.29 -7.53 2.11
N GLN A 190 -4.09 -6.94 1.96
CA GLN A 190 -3.33 -7.02 0.72
C GLN A 190 -2.14 -7.94 0.95
N TYR A 191 -2.00 -8.97 0.12
CA TYR A 191 -0.92 -9.94 0.19
C TYR A 191 0.24 -9.54 -0.72
N ILE A 192 1.46 -9.67 -0.22
CA ILE A 192 2.71 -9.49 -0.98
C ILE A 192 3.47 -10.82 -0.95
N ASP A 193 3.27 -11.63 -1.98
CA ASP A 193 3.99 -12.88 -2.17
C ASP A 193 4.74 -12.84 -3.51
N PRO A 194 6.06 -12.60 -3.51
CA PRO A 194 6.87 -12.59 -4.72
C PRO A 194 6.85 -13.91 -5.50
N VAL A 195 6.63 -15.04 -4.81
CA VAL A 195 6.60 -16.36 -5.46
C VAL A 195 5.46 -16.47 -6.47
N LEU A 196 4.28 -15.90 -6.16
CA LEU A 196 3.16 -15.89 -7.10
C LEU A 196 3.51 -15.12 -8.39
N HIS A 197 4.26 -14.03 -8.27
CA HIS A 197 4.72 -13.29 -9.44
C HIS A 197 5.78 -14.05 -10.23
N LEU A 198 6.72 -14.72 -9.57
CA LEU A 198 7.72 -15.56 -10.22
C LEU A 198 7.04 -16.73 -10.96
N GLN A 199 6.11 -17.43 -10.32
CA GLN A 199 5.33 -18.51 -10.96
C GLN A 199 4.58 -18.00 -12.22
N ARG A 200 3.99 -16.80 -12.17
CA ARG A 200 3.37 -16.20 -13.35
C ARG A 200 4.40 -15.94 -14.47
N MET A 201 5.61 -15.52 -14.11
CA MET A 201 6.67 -15.22 -15.10
C MET A 201 7.14 -16.49 -15.82
N THR A 202 7.18 -17.65 -15.16
CA THR A 202 7.63 -18.90 -15.77
C THR A 202 6.77 -19.33 -16.96
N TYR A 203 5.51 -18.89 -17.02
CA TYR A 203 4.65 -19.13 -18.19
C TYR A 203 5.19 -18.51 -19.49
N TYR A 204 5.98 -17.44 -19.39
CA TYR A 204 6.53 -16.70 -20.54
C TYR A 204 8.00 -17.06 -20.84
N VAL A 205 8.59 -17.95 -20.05
CA VAL A 205 9.95 -18.45 -20.25
C VAL A 205 9.85 -19.83 -20.89
N PRO A 206 10.32 -20.02 -22.14
CA PRO A 206 10.23 -21.30 -22.85
C PRO A 206 11.07 -22.40 -22.19
#